data_8dee28048ea7258ac27e7eb152e9bcfb
#
_entry.id   8dee28048ea7258ac27e7eb152e9bcfb
#
_cell.length_a   1.000
_cell.length_b   1.000
_cell.length_c   1.000
_cell.angle_alpha   90.00
_cell.angle_beta   90.00
_cell.angle_gamma   90.00
#
_symmetry.space_group_name_H-M   'P 1'
#
loop_
_entity.id
_entity.type
_entity.pdbx_description
1 polymer ?
#
loop_
_entity_poly.entity_id
_entity_poly.type
_entity_poly.pdbx_seq_one_letter_code
_entity_poly.pdbx_strand_id
1 'polypeptide(L)'
;MPKYYQYQIAGYYLYYTSHCIIECMHVHASDKKLTEGGSAKFFVNSDGSTVLQNRGILSDIEIGKIQKFIKINYLEMFEKWSMDSDKGFFDQQ
;
A
#
# COMPACT_ATOMS: atom_id res chain seq x y z
N MET A 1 7.64 1.71 11.60
CA MET A 1 7.13 1.17 10.34
C MET A 1 7.38 2.16 9.21
N PRO A 2 7.94 1.70 8.10
CA PRO A 2 8.17 2.60 6.98
C PRO A 2 6.85 3.10 6.39
N LYS A 3 6.72 4.40 6.27
CA LYS A 3 5.59 5.02 5.60
C LYS A 3 6.02 5.43 4.19
N TYR A 4 5.12 5.23 3.22
CA TYR A 4 5.38 5.74 1.88
C TYR A 4 5.40 7.27 1.86
N TYR A 5 4.52 7.89 2.67
CA TYR A 5 4.42 9.35 2.78
C TYR A 5 4.16 9.74 4.22
N GLN A 6 4.60 10.94 4.60
CA GLN A 6 4.40 11.46 5.95
C GLN A 6 3.00 12.03 6.18
N TYR A 7 2.21 12.16 5.11
CA TYR A 7 0.85 12.67 5.17
C TYR A 7 -0.15 11.55 4.88
N GLN A 8 -1.39 11.76 5.31
CA GLN A 8 -2.48 10.80 5.11
C GLN A 8 -3.12 10.96 3.73
N ILE A 9 -3.58 9.84 3.17
CA ILE A 9 -4.38 9.80 1.96
C ILE A 9 -5.75 9.25 2.36
N ALA A 10 -6.82 9.99 2.10
CA ALA A 10 -8.20 9.65 2.48
C ALA A 10 -8.34 9.39 3.98
N GLY A 11 -7.49 10.01 4.80
CA GLY A 11 -7.50 9.83 6.25
C GLY A 11 -6.62 8.71 6.78
N TYR A 12 -5.85 8.05 5.93
CA TYR A 12 -5.04 6.90 6.29
C TYR A 12 -3.59 7.09 5.89
N TYR A 13 -2.66 6.59 6.73
CA TYR A 13 -1.26 6.50 6.35
C TYR A 13 -1.04 5.27 5.48
N LEU A 14 -0.25 5.42 4.42
CA LEU A 14 0.17 4.32 3.55
C LEU A 14 1.54 3.87 4.00
N TYR A 15 1.69 2.57 4.29
CA TYR A 15 2.93 2.04 4.87
C TYR A 15 3.16 0.59 4.47
N TYR A 16 4.34 0.08 4.80
CA TYR A 16 4.66 -1.35 4.75
C TYR A 16 5.44 -1.73 6.01
N THR A 17 5.52 -3.03 6.30
CA THR A 17 6.19 -3.55 7.50
C THR A 17 7.35 -4.47 7.10
N SER A 18 8.13 -4.91 8.09
CA SER A 18 9.21 -5.85 7.85
C SER A 18 8.73 -7.20 7.31
N HIS A 19 7.50 -7.59 7.58
CA HIS A 19 6.90 -8.78 6.98
C HIS A 19 6.54 -8.57 5.52
N CYS A 20 6.23 -7.34 5.15
CA CYS A 20 5.84 -7.00 3.80
C CYS A 20 6.96 -7.19 2.80
N ILE A 21 8.20 -6.91 3.19
CA ILE A 21 9.32 -6.92 2.27
C ILE A 21 9.71 -8.30 1.74
N ILE A 22 9.15 -9.37 2.29
CA ILE A 22 9.35 -10.73 1.78
C ILE A 22 8.29 -11.15 0.76
N GLU A 23 7.27 -10.32 0.56
CA GLU A 23 6.24 -10.52 -0.45
C GLU A 23 6.44 -9.56 -1.61
N CYS A 24 5.61 -9.68 -2.64
CA CYS A 24 5.56 -8.68 -3.71
C CYS A 24 5.07 -7.34 -3.15
N MET A 25 5.27 -6.28 -3.93
CA MET A 25 4.92 -4.93 -3.52
C MET A 25 3.47 -4.81 -3.11
N HIS A 26 3.24 -4.28 -1.93
CA HIS A 26 1.90 -3.97 -1.47
C HIS A 26 1.92 -2.76 -0.54
N VAL A 27 0.73 -2.24 -0.27
CA VAL A 27 0.51 -1.04 0.52
C VAL A 27 -0.53 -1.38 1.57
N HIS A 28 -0.21 -1.09 2.83
CA HIS A 28 -1.20 -1.08 3.90
C HIS A 28 -1.73 0.34 4.08
N ALA A 29 -3.03 0.46 4.36
CA ALA A 29 -3.66 1.72 4.70
C ALA A 29 -4.26 1.60 6.10
N SER A 30 -3.79 2.41 7.03
CA SER A 30 -4.26 2.35 8.41
C SER A 30 -4.34 3.74 9.02
N ASP A 31 -5.19 3.85 10.03
CA ASP A 31 -5.30 5.05 10.86
C ASP A 31 -4.05 5.23 11.73
N LYS A 32 -4.13 6.14 12.72
CA LYS A 32 -3.01 6.46 13.61
C LYS A 32 -2.50 5.28 14.42
N LYS A 33 -3.33 4.26 14.66
CA LYS A 33 -2.96 3.12 15.49
C LYS A 33 -2.16 2.08 14.73
N LEU A 34 -2.21 2.10 13.41
CA LEU A 34 -1.49 1.17 12.54
C LEU A 34 -1.73 -0.31 12.92
N THR A 35 -2.96 -0.64 13.32
CA THR A 35 -3.31 -2.01 13.71
C THR A 35 -3.58 -2.85 12.46
N GLU A 36 -3.09 -4.09 12.45
CA GLU A 36 -3.31 -4.99 11.31
C GLU A 36 -4.79 -5.28 11.08
N GLY A 37 -5.57 -5.45 12.17
CA GLY A 37 -6.99 -5.77 12.05
C GLY A 37 -7.81 -4.69 11.36
N GLY A 38 -7.41 -3.43 11.51
CA GLY A 38 -8.09 -2.29 10.89
C GLY A 38 -7.48 -1.84 9.57
N SER A 39 -6.35 -2.41 9.17
CA SER A 39 -5.62 -1.99 7.98
C SER A 39 -6.16 -2.63 6.73
N ALA A 40 -6.26 -1.85 5.65
CA ALA A 40 -6.46 -2.41 4.32
C ALA A 40 -5.13 -2.89 3.75
N LYS A 41 -5.18 -3.83 2.82
CA LYS A 41 -3.99 -4.31 2.10
C LYS A 41 -4.27 -4.33 0.61
N PHE A 42 -3.41 -3.66 -0.15
CA PHE A 42 -3.48 -3.57 -1.60
C PHE A 42 -2.20 -4.14 -2.20
N PHE A 43 -2.30 -5.13 -3.06
CA PHE A 43 -1.17 -5.52 -3.91
C PHE A 43 -1.08 -4.53 -5.06
N VAL A 44 0.15 -4.22 -5.50
CA VAL A 44 0.38 -3.24 -6.56
C VAL A 44 0.95 -3.93 -7.79
N ASN A 45 0.29 -3.74 -8.92
CA ASN A 45 0.71 -4.27 -10.22
C ASN A 45 1.65 -3.32 -10.93
N SER A 46 2.36 -3.82 -11.94
CA SER A 46 3.36 -3.06 -12.68
C SER A 46 2.80 -1.88 -13.48
N ASP A 47 1.50 -1.85 -13.70
CA ASP A 47 0.82 -0.72 -14.36
C ASP A 47 0.22 0.28 -13.37
N GLY A 48 0.43 0.06 -12.07
CA GLY A 48 -0.11 0.91 -11.00
C GLY A 48 -1.51 0.55 -10.55
N SER A 49 -2.16 -0.42 -11.17
CA SER A 49 -3.42 -0.93 -10.67
C SER A 49 -3.19 -1.74 -9.39
N THR A 50 -4.25 -1.92 -8.62
CA THR A 50 -4.16 -2.59 -7.32
C THR A 50 -5.17 -3.72 -7.23
N VAL A 51 -4.81 -4.71 -6.40
CA VAL A 51 -5.70 -5.81 -6.01
C VAL A 51 -5.96 -5.68 -4.52
N LEU A 52 -7.20 -5.43 -4.14
CA LEU A 52 -7.58 -5.32 -2.74
C LEU A 52 -7.62 -6.71 -2.11
N GLN A 53 -6.70 -6.99 -1.21
CA GLN A 53 -6.67 -8.25 -0.50
C GLN A 53 -7.50 -8.20 0.78
N ASN A 54 -7.45 -7.08 1.48
CA ASN A 54 -8.19 -6.89 2.73
C ASN A 54 -8.68 -5.45 2.80
N ARG A 55 -9.96 -5.31 3.11
CA ARG A 55 -10.61 -3.99 3.21
C ARG A 55 -10.27 -3.26 4.51
N GLY A 56 -10.04 -3.99 5.61
CA GLY A 56 -9.94 -3.37 6.92
C GLY A 56 -11.20 -2.59 7.26
N ILE A 57 -11.01 -1.40 7.84
CA ILE A 57 -12.13 -0.53 8.24
C ILE A 57 -12.54 0.47 7.13
N LEU A 58 -11.95 0.38 5.95
CA LEU A 58 -12.13 1.39 4.91
C LEU A 58 -13.49 1.24 4.19
N SER A 59 -14.07 2.39 3.84
CA SER A 59 -15.26 2.43 2.99
C SER A 59 -14.88 2.29 1.52
N ASP A 60 -15.87 2.04 0.65
CA ASP A 60 -15.64 1.95 -0.79
C ASP A 60 -15.05 3.25 -1.35
N ILE A 61 -15.52 4.40 -0.87
CA ILE A 61 -15.03 5.70 -1.31
C ILE A 61 -13.56 5.87 -0.92
N GLU A 62 -13.21 5.50 0.30
CA GLU A 62 -11.84 5.59 0.79
C GLU A 62 -10.91 4.66 0.03
N ILE A 63 -11.35 3.43 -0.23
CA ILE A 63 -10.60 2.47 -1.04
C ILE A 63 -10.34 3.04 -2.43
N GLY A 64 -11.37 3.58 -3.08
CA GLY A 64 -11.22 4.16 -4.42
C GLY A 64 -10.24 5.32 -4.48
N LYS A 65 -10.25 6.18 -3.46
CA LYS A 65 -9.31 7.30 -3.37
C LYS A 65 -7.87 6.83 -3.22
N ILE A 66 -7.65 5.81 -2.40
CA ILE A 66 -6.32 5.24 -2.18
C ILE A 66 -5.83 4.55 -3.46
N GLN A 67 -6.68 3.77 -4.12
CA GLN A 67 -6.32 3.11 -5.37
C GLN A 67 -5.95 4.12 -6.46
N LYS A 68 -6.67 5.22 -6.54
CA LYS A 68 -6.36 6.29 -7.49
C LYS A 68 -5.02 6.96 -7.16
N PHE A 69 -4.75 7.20 -5.89
CA PHE A 69 -3.47 7.76 -5.45
C PHE A 69 -2.32 6.84 -5.81
N ILE A 70 -2.45 5.54 -5.55
CA ILE A 70 -1.43 4.55 -5.88
C ILE A 70 -1.20 4.52 -7.40
N LYS A 71 -2.28 4.54 -8.19
CA LYS A 71 -2.18 4.54 -9.66
C LYS A 71 -1.36 5.71 -10.18
N ILE A 72 -1.48 6.86 -9.57
CA ILE A 72 -0.74 8.08 -9.96
C ILE A 72 0.71 8.02 -9.50
N ASN A 73 0.97 7.45 -8.31
CA ASN A 73 2.26 7.55 -7.63
C ASN A 73 3.02 6.23 -7.52
N TYR A 74 2.58 5.17 -8.15
CA TYR A 74 3.12 3.82 -7.91
C TYR A 74 4.62 3.69 -8.22
N LEU A 75 5.14 4.43 -9.19
CA LEU A 75 6.57 4.37 -9.51
C LEU A 75 7.42 4.94 -8.38
N GLU A 76 7.01 6.08 -7.82
CA GLU A 76 7.68 6.69 -6.68
C GLU A 76 7.57 5.78 -5.45
N MET A 77 6.41 5.19 -5.23
CA MET A 77 6.20 4.26 -4.13
C MET A 77 7.07 3.01 -4.30
N PHE A 78 7.20 2.51 -5.52
CA PHE A 78 8.06 1.36 -5.80
C PHE A 78 9.54 1.66 -5.51
N GLU A 79 10.00 2.88 -5.80
CA GLU A 79 11.36 3.28 -5.45
C GLU A 79 11.60 3.16 -3.95
N LYS A 80 10.65 3.60 -3.14
CA LYS A 80 10.75 3.50 -1.67
C LYS A 80 10.72 2.05 -1.22
N TRP A 81 9.82 1.25 -1.79
CA TRP A 81 9.72 -0.18 -1.52
C TRP A 81 11.02 -0.90 -1.84
N SER A 82 11.63 -0.61 -2.98
CA SER A 82 12.83 -1.30 -3.47
C SER A 82 14.08 -1.02 -2.64
N MET A 83 14.07 0.01 -1.81
CA MET A 83 15.17 0.27 -0.87
C MET A 83 15.24 -0.80 0.22
N ASP A 84 14.11 -1.43 0.54
CA ASP A 84 14.02 -2.41 1.63
C ASP A 84 13.73 -3.82 1.14
N SER A 85 13.38 -4.01 -0.13
CA SER A 85 13.00 -5.31 -0.69
C SER A 85 13.54 -5.48 -2.10
N ASP A 86 13.88 -6.73 -2.45
CA ASP A 86 14.25 -7.10 -3.81
C ASP A 86 13.08 -7.68 -4.61
N LYS A 87 11.88 -7.69 -4.02
CA LYS A 87 10.68 -8.21 -4.67
C LYS A 87 10.09 -7.19 -5.65
N GLY A 88 9.42 -7.69 -6.67
CA GLY A 88 8.80 -6.84 -7.69
C GLY A 88 7.31 -6.61 -7.46
N PHE A 89 6.65 -6.13 -8.51
CA PHE A 89 5.22 -5.93 -8.51
C PHE A 89 4.45 -7.24 -8.41
N PHE A 90 3.18 -7.15 -8.01
CA PHE A 90 2.33 -8.32 -7.79
C PHE A 90 2.16 -9.19 -9.04
N ASP A 91 1.94 -8.56 -10.19
CA ASP A 91 1.73 -9.27 -11.46
C ASP A 91 3.02 -9.82 -12.09
N GLN A 92 4.15 -9.64 -11.44
CA GLN A 92 5.45 -10.13 -11.90
C GLN A 92 5.95 -11.34 -11.09
N GLN A 93 5.08 -11.90 -10.28
CA GLN A 93 5.41 -13.09 -9.49
C GLN A 93 5.36 -14.38 -10.30
#